data_59e0e069c2c852e6831d534aeea3247c
#
_entry.id   59e0e069c2c852e6831d534aeea3247c
#
_cell.length_a   1.000
_cell.length_b   1.000
_cell.length_c   1.000
_cell.angle_alpha   90.00
_cell.angle_beta   90.00
_cell.angle_gamma   90.00
#
_symmetry.space_group_name_H-M   'P 1'
#
loop_
_entity.id
_entity.type
_entity.pdbx_description
1 polymer ?
#
loop_
_entity_poly.entity_id
_entity_poly.type
_entity_poly.pdbx_seq_one_letter_code
_entity_poly.pdbx_strand_id
1 'polypeptide(L)'
;MLSAEQNEKLARVGPGTPMGELLRRYWHPIAGESEFETRATKPVRIMGENLVLYKDLSGNFGLMDRHCPHRRADMACGMVEPDGLRCSYHGWMFNAQGACTEQPFEDTANPQGRYKDKVTIKAYPVRAHAGLLWAYMGPLPAPELPDWEPFSWKNGFRQIVISELPCNWLQGQENSMDPIHFEWMHANWSKRLRGETGPYGPKHLKIDFREYDYGFTYNRIREDTDETNPLWTIGRACLWPNAMFTGDHFEYRVPIDDETMMSVGWFFTRVPRDAEPYVQQSIPVWFGPIKDERGEWITSHVMNQDFVAWIGQGTISDRTQEHLGLSDKGIGLMRRQFLRDMERIQQDEDPKAIIRDPAINKAIPLPTIHRDAVMEGMTAEEIEAGGALHLKRFIFQYGQPAHVLKMQQEAMRISQDNKGYVDA
;
A
#
# COMPACT_ATOMS: atom_id res chain seq x y z
N MET A 1 -7.65 26.81 2.88
CA MET A 1 -6.27 26.80 3.40
C MET A 1 -6.29 26.26 4.82
N LEU A 2 -5.31 25.44 5.18
CA LEU A 2 -5.09 25.02 6.56
C LEU A 2 -4.23 26.08 7.30
N SER A 3 -4.27 26.08 8.63
CA SER A 3 -3.23 26.73 9.41
C SER A 3 -1.93 25.91 9.38
N ALA A 4 -0.79 26.52 9.67
CA ALA A 4 0.49 25.80 9.78
C ALA A 4 0.41 24.66 10.81
N GLU A 5 -0.24 24.90 11.96
CA GLU A 5 -0.46 23.91 12.99
C GLU A 5 -1.31 22.72 12.49
N GLN A 6 -2.38 23.01 11.73
CA GLN A 6 -3.21 21.93 11.14
C GLN A 6 -2.43 21.14 10.09
N ASN A 7 -1.59 21.79 9.26
CA ASN A 7 -0.74 21.10 8.31
C ASN A 7 0.25 20.14 9.01
N GLU A 8 0.95 20.62 10.02
CA GLU A 8 1.84 19.80 10.84
C GLU A 8 1.09 18.63 11.49
N LYS A 9 -0.08 18.90 12.09
CA LYS A 9 -0.90 17.89 12.77
C LYS A 9 -1.34 16.76 11.83
N LEU A 10 -1.65 17.07 10.58
CA LEU A 10 -2.08 16.11 9.57
C LEU A 10 -0.90 15.38 8.89
N ALA A 11 0.25 16.01 8.75
CA ALA A 11 1.38 15.48 7.99
C ALA A 11 2.33 14.61 8.82
N ARG A 12 2.60 14.98 10.10
CA ARG A 12 3.59 14.30 10.94
C ARG A 12 3.11 12.96 11.47
N VAL A 13 3.93 11.92 11.30
CA VAL A 13 3.55 10.52 11.60
C VAL A 13 4.47 9.83 12.61
N GLY A 14 5.52 10.52 13.08
CA GLY A 14 6.44 9.99 14.07
C GLY A 14 5.75 9.60 15.39
N PRO A 15 6.42 8.84 16.27
CA PRO A 15 5.88 8.49 17.58
C PRO A 15 5.45 9.71 18.39
N GLY A 16 4.26 9.67 18.98
CA GLY A 16 3.72 10.76 19.80
C GLY A 16 3.09 11.91 19.02
N THR A 17 3.11 11.90 17.68
CA THR A 17 2.38 12.87 16.86
C THR A 17 0.92 12.45 16.72
N PRO A 18 -0.06 13.39 16.65
CA PRO A 18 -1.47 13.04 16.59
C PRO A 18 -1.83 12.12 15.41
N MET A 19 -1.30 12.41 14.21
CA MET A 19 -1.53 11.55 13.05
C MET A 19 -0.78 10.22 13.18
N GLY A 20 0.43 10.21 13.72
CA GLY A 20 1.17 8.99 13.98
C GLY A 20 0.42 8.05 14.92
N GLU A 21 -0.15 8.56 16.00
CA GLU A 21 -0.97 7.77 16.94
C GLU A 21 -2.26 7.25 16.28
N LEU A 22 -2.86 8.04 15.39
CA LEU A 22 -4.03 7.60 14.62
C LEU A 22 -3.68 6.47 13.64
N LEU A 23 -2.63 6.66 12.81
CA LEU A 23 -2.25 5.67 11.80
C LEU A 23 -1.82 4.34 12.43
N ARG A 24 -1.22 4.36 13.61
CA ARG A 24 -0.89 3.14 14.36
C ARG A 24 -2.09 2.27 14.72
N ARG A 25 -3.31 2.81 14.70
CA ARG A 25 -4.55 2.04 14.95
C ARG A 25 -4.95 1.14 13.79
N TYR A 26 -4.22 1.16 12.67
CA TYR A 26 -4.52 0.40 11.47
C TYR A 26 -3.37 -0.55 11.11
N TRP A 27 -3.71 -1.57 10.31
CA TRP A 27 -2.74 -2.47 9.71
C TRP A 27 -2.13 -1.83 8.46
N HIS A 28 -0.83 -1.89 8.34
CA HIS A 28 -0.09 -1.36 7.19
C HIS A 28 0.71 -2.47 6.50
N PRO A 29 0.66 -2.59 5.16
CA PRO A 29 1.52 -3.51 4.43
C PRO A 29 2.95 -2.97 4.43
N ILE A 30 3.92 -3.78 4.88
CA ILE A 30 5.32 -3.36 5.07
C ILE A 30 6.31 -4.14 4.20
N ALA A 31 5.88 -5.27 3.64
CA ALA A 31 6.68 -6.12 2.78
C ALA A 31 5.78 -7.09 2.02
N GLY A 32 6.32 -7.78 1.03
CA GLY A 32 5.70 -8.95 0.46
C GLY A 32 6.24 -10.24 1.09
N GLU A 33 5.37 -11.24 1.16
CA GLU A 33 5.69 -12.54 1.77
C GLU A 33 6.80 -13.28 1.00
N SER A 34 6.78 -13.19 -0.34
CA SER A 34 7.78 -13.85 -1.19
C SER A 34 9.20 -13.29 -1.04
N GLU A 35 9.38 -12.10 -0.46
CA GLU A 35 10.71 -11.58 -0.16
C GLU A 35 11.47 -12.48 0.84
N PHE A 36 10.75 -13.25 1.66
CA PHE A 36 11.31 -14.15 2.67
C PHE A 36 11.55 -15.58 2.17
N GLU A 37 11.42 -15.83 0.89
CA GLU A 37 11.90 -17.06 0.25
C GLU A 37 13.43 -17.07 0.11
N THR A 38 14.06 -15.87 0.05
CA THR A 38 15.51 -15.72 -0.17
C THR A 38 16.25 -15.02 0.96
N ARG A 39 15.54 -14.50 1.97
CA ARG A 39 16.12 -13.81 3.14
C ARG A 39 15.39 -14.20 4.42
N ALA A 40 16.09 -14.18 5.53
CA ALA A 40 15.49 -14.45 6.84
C ALA A 40 15.10 -13.18 7.60
N THR A 41 15.77 -12.05 7.32
CA THR A 41 15.54 -10.75 7.98
C THR A 41 15.47 -9.63 6.95
N LYS A 42 14.73 -8.55 7.28
CA LYS A 42 14.62 -7.34 6.47
C LYS A 42 14.53 -6.11 7.39
N PRO A 43 15.44 -5.12 7.26
CA PRO A 43 15.23 -3.81 7.87
C PRO A 43 13.96 -3.17 7.30
N VAL A 44 13.14 -2.61 8.19
CA VAL A 44 11.91 -1.88 7.84
C VAL A 44 11.90 -0.56 8.59
N ARG A 45 11.52 0.52 7.92
CA ARG A 45 11.22 1.80 8.57
C ARG A 45 9.76 2.14 8.28
N ILE A 46 9.01 2.44 9.33
CA ILE A 46 7.59 2.80 9.22
C ILE A 46 7.24 3.80 10.34
N MET A 47 6.53 4.88 9.98
CA MET A 47 6.12 5.94 10.89
C MET A 47 7.26 6.43 11.80
N GLY A 48 8.47 6.59 11.22
CA GLY A 48 9.67 7.07 11.91
C GLY A 48 10.40 6.03 12.75
N GLU A 49 9.90 4.81 12.90
CA GLU A 49 10.53 3.75 13.68
C GLU A 49 11.39 2.82 12.81
N ASN A 50 12.62 2.54 13.27
CA ASN A 50 13.50 1.58 12.63
C ASN A 50 13.29 0.20 13.25
N LEU A 51 12.85 -0.76 12.45
CA LEU A 51 12.46 -2.09 12.87
C LEU A 51 13.21 -3.16 12.06
N VAL A 52 13.13 -4.39 12.50
CA VAL A 52 13.51 -5.57 11.74
C VAL A 52 12.31 -6.52 11.63
N LEU A 53 11.94 -6.83 10.40
CA LEU A 53 10.99 -7.87 10.06
C LEU A 53 11.79 -9.17 9.81
N TYR A 54 11.33 -10.30 10.35
CA TYR A 54 12.01 -11.58 10.17
C TYR A 54 11.00 -12.72 10.03
N LYS A 55 11.44 -13.81 9.42
CA LYS A 55 10.74 -15.08 9.40
C LYS A 55 11.55 -16.08 10.22
N ASP A 56 10.98 -16.61 11.29
CA ASP A 56 11.65 -17.59 12.14
C ASP A 56 11.75 -18.97 11.46
N LEU A 57 12.50 -19.91 12.08
CA LEU A 57 12.66 -21.26 11.52
C LEU A 57 11.38 -22.10 11.59
N SER A 58 10.38 -21.70 12.37
CA SER A 58 9.06 -22.33 12.42
C SER A 58 8.10 -21.73 11.37
N GLY A 59 8.54 -20.72 10.61
CA GLY A 59 7.77 -20.08 9.54
C GLY A 59 6.91 -18.90 9.99
N ASN A 60 6.99 -18.47 11.25
CA ASN A 60 6.25 -17.32 11.77
C ASN A 60 6.99 -16.03 11.48
N PHE A 61 6.23 -14.94 11.27
CA PHE A 61 6.79 -13.61 11.10
C PHE A 61 6.80 -12.84 12.43
N GLY A 62 7.87 -12.07 12.66
CA GLY A 62 7.99 -11.15 13.78
C GLY A 62 8.54 -9.80 13.34
N LEU A 63 8.14 -8.75 14.06
CA LEU A 63 8.59 -7.37 13.84
C LEU A 63 8.99 -6.75 15.16
N MET A 64 10.25 -6.32 15.29
CA MET A 64 10.76 -5.72 16.51
C MET A 64 11.70 -4.55 16.25
N ASP A 65 12.06 -3.80 17.31
CA ASP A 65 13.08 -2.74 17.24
C ASP A 65 14.35 -3.27 16.59
N ARG A 66 14.90 -2.48 15.70
CA ARG A 66 16.12 -2.83 14.98
C ARG A 66 17.34 -2.98 15.89
N HIS A 67 17.33 -2.35 17.06
CA HIS A 67 18.48 -2.31 17.92
C HIS A 67 18.29 -3.12 19.19
N CYS A 68 19.14 -4.15 19.37
CA CYS A 68 19.16 -4.99 20.55
C CYS A 68 19.27 -4.14 21.84
N PRO A 69 18.40 -4.34 22.85
CA PRO A 69 18.41 -3.54 24.08
C PRO A 69 19.67 -3.72 24.92
N HIS A 70 20.46 -4.77 24.67
CA HIS A 70 21.71 -4.99 25.39
C HIS A 70 22.73 -3.87 25.12
N ARG A 71 23.22 -3.75 23.87
CA ARG A 71 24.25 -2.78 23.46
C ARG A 71 24.02 -2.24 22.04
N ARG A 72 22.76 -2.12 21.63
CA ARG A 72 22.31 -1.48 20.40
C ARG A 72 22.83 -2.11 19.09
N ALA A 73 23.25 -3.38 19.10
CA ALA A 73 23.59 -4.08 17.86
C ALA A 73 22.38 -4.20 16.93
N ASP A 74 22.64 -4.21 15.63
CA ASP A 74 21.58 -4.30 14.60
C ASP A 74 21.01 -5.73 14.55
N MET A 75 19.74 -5.88 14.90
CA MET A 75 19.02 -7.15 14.88
C MET A 75 18.76 -7.64 13.45
N ALA A 76 18.87 -6.79 12.41
CA ALA A 76 18.79 -7.25 11.02
C ALA A 76 19.95 -8.17 10.62
N CYS A 77 21.08 -8.13 11.38
CA CYS A 77 22.19 -9.06 11.26
C CYS A 77 22.07 -10.23 12.24
N GLY A 78 20.89 -10.42 12.85
CA GLY A 78 20.62 -11.49 13.80
C GLY A 78 20.45 -12.86 13.14
N MET A 79 20.39 -13.88 13.96
CA MET A 79 20.16 -15.27 13.57
C MET A 79 18.72 -15.64 13.91
N VAL A 80 17.97 -16.13 12.90
CA VAL A 80 16.62 -16.64 13.15
C VAL A 80 16.69 -17.99 13.86
N GLU A 81 15.79 -18.17 14.82
CA GLU A 81 15.66 -19.36 15.63
C GLU A 81 14.23 -19.92 15.47
N PRO A 82 13.89 -21.11 16.00
CA PRO A 82 12.53 -21.64 15.90
C PRO A 82 11.44 -20.72 16.45
N ASP A 83 11.74 -19.92 17.48
CA ASP A 83 10.77 -19.10 18.18
C ASP A 83 11.18 -17.62 18.28
N GLY A 84 11.96 -17.11 17.33
CA GLY A 84 12.33 -15.70 17.36
C GLY A 84 13.64 -15.35 16.66
N LEU A 85 14.25 -14.25 17.14
CA LEU A 85 15.46 -13.66 16.58
C LEU A 85 16.55 -13.50 17.64
N ARG A 86 17.73 -14.04 17.38
CA ARG A 86 18.91 -13.97 18.25
C ARG A 86 19.86 -12.90 17.78
N CYS A 87 20.25 -12.03 18.68
CA CYS A 87 21.28 -11.02 18.45
C CYS A 87 22.63 -11.69 18.16
N SER A 88 23.26 -11.36 17.03
CA SER A 88 24.54 -11.93 16.62
C SER A 88 25.72 -11.48 17.51
N TYR A 89 25.54 -10.43 18.32
CA TYR A 89 26.66 -9.86 19.11
C TYR A 89 26.93 -10.64 20.41
N HIS A 90 25.87 -10.89 21.22
CA HIS A 90 26.02 -11.59 22.50
C HIS A 90 25.00 -12.71 22.73
N GLY A 91 24.27 -13.09 21.67
CA GLY A 91 23.37 -14.24 21.71
C GLY A 91 22.04 -14.02 22.45
N TRP A 92 21.71 -12.78 22.86
CA TRP A 92 20.39 -12.54 23.47
C TRP A 92 19.29 -12.81 22.47
N MET A 93 18.32 -13.60 22.87
CA MET A 93 17.22 -14.04 22.00
C MET A 93 15.90 -13.41 22.43
N PHE A 94 15.10 -13.02 21.45
CA PHE A 94 13.80 -12.38 21.65
C PHE A 94 12.74 -13.09 20.81
N ASN A 95 11.60 -13.37 21.41
CA ASN A 95 10.44 -13.90 20.69
C ASN A 95 9.66 -12.80 19.97
N ALA A 96 8.63 -13.19 19.20
CA ALA A 96 7.81 -12.27 18.42
C ALA A 96 6.99 -11.28 19.28
N GLN A 97 6.84 -11.52 20.58
CA GLN A 97 6.20 -10.62 21.53
C GLN A 97 7.23 -9.66 22.19
N GLY A 98 8.51 -9.78 21.84
CA GLY A 98 9.58 -8.95 22.35
C GLY A 98 10.13 -9.38 23.71
N ALA A 99 9.70 -10.51 24.27
CA ALA A 99 10.25 -11.04 25.49
C ALA A 99 11.65 -11.62 25.25
N CYS A 100 12.61 -11.32 26.14
CA CYS A 100 13.92 -11.95 26.12
C CYS A 100 13.80 -13.39 26.64
N THR A 101 14.07 -14.36 25.78
CA THR A 101 13.91 -15.79 26.11
C THR A 101 15.22 -16.45 26.55
N GLU A 102 16.36 -15.91 26.11
CA GLU A 102 17.67 -16.44 26.41
C GLU A 102 18.74 -15.37 26.48
N GLN A 103 19.64 -15.50 27.47
CA GLN A 103 20.85 -14.69 27.65
C GLN A 103 22.02 -15.63 27.98
N PRO A 104 22.76 -16.15 26.99
CA PRO A 104 23.66 -17.29 27.17
C PRO A 104 24.64 -17.17 28.32
N PHE A 105 25.29 -16.01 28.50
CA PHE A 105 26.22 -15.81 29.59
C PHE A 105 25.51 -15.64 30.94
N GLU A 106 24.46 -14.80 30.98
CA GLU A 106 23.73 -14.48 32.22
C GLU A 106 23.02 -15.72 32.77
N ASP A 107 22.40 -16.51 31.89
CA ASP A 107 21.73 -17.77 32.26
C ASP A 107 22.72 -18.81 32.78
N THR A 108 23.99 -18.77 32.35
CA THR A 108 25.04 -19.68 32.79
C THR A 108 25.68 -19.17 34.10
N ALA A 109 26.01 -17.89 34.17
CA ALA A 109 26.72 -17.30 35.32
C ALA A 109 25.82 -17.16 36.57
N ASN A 110 24.54 -16.90 36.38
CA ASN A 110 23.53 -16.75 37.43
C ASN A 110 22.18 -17.34 37.06
N PRO A 111 22.01 -18.66 37.00
CA PRO A 111 20.79 -19.32 36.56
C PRO A 111 19.53 -18.93 37.35
N GLN A 112 19.71 -18.54 38.61
CA GLN A 112 18.62 -18.12 39.50
C GLN A 112 18.27 -16.63 39.38
N GLY A 113 19.10 -15.86 38.69
CA GLY A 113 18.98 -14.39 38.62
C GLY A 113 17.80 -13.93 37.74
N ARG A 114 17.39 -14.75 36.79
CA ARG A 114 16.26 -14.49 35.89
C ARG A 114 16.29 -13.07 35.27
N TYR A 115 17.49 -12.62 34.88
CA TYR A 115 17.67 -11.25 34.37
C TYR A 115 16.92 -11.03 33.08
N LYS A 116 16.82 -12.04 32.21
CA LYS A 116 16.05 -12.01 30.97
C LYS A 116 14.58 -11.65 31.15
N ASP A 117 13.96 -12.04 32.28
CA ASP A 117 12.55 -11.74 32.57
C ASP A 117 12.28 -10.22 32.71
N LYS A 118 13.34 -9.44 32.93
CA LYS A 118 13.28 -7.97 33.07
C LYS A 118 13.65 -7.22 31.80
N VAL A 119 14.00 -7.95 30.73
CA VAL A 119 14.45 -7.38 29.47
C VAL A 119 13.43 -7.66 28.38
N THR A 120 13.02 -6.61 27.70
CA THR A 120 12.16 -6.70 26.54
C THR A 120 12.73 -5.89 25.38
N ILE A 121 12.41 -6.27 24.18
CA ILE A 121 12.56 -5.45 22.97
C ILE A 121 11.18 -5.02 22.49
N LYS A 122 11.04 -3.80 21.98
CA LYS A 122 9.78 -3.33 21.40
C LYS A 122 9.43 -4.21 20.20
N ALA A 123 8.22 -4.75 20.17
CA ALA A 123 7.77 -5.64 19.11
C ALA A 123 6.31 -5.35 18.73
N TYR A 124 5.94 -5.72 17.52
CA TYR A 124 4.64 -5.43 16.94
C TYR A 124 4.04 -6.67 16.26
N PRO A 125 2.71 -6.86 16.33
CA PRO A 125 2.03 -7.92 15.60
C PRO A 125 2.26 -7.84 14.09
N VAL A 126 2.49 -8.99 13.48
CA VAL A 126 2.57 -9.18 12.03
C VAL A 126 1.58 -10.24 11.60
N ARG A 127 0.87 -10.00 10.49
CA ARG A 127 0.02 -11.00 9.83
C ARG A 127 0.38 -11.09 8.34
N ALA A 128 0.42 -12.30 7.80
CA ALA A 128 0.51 -12.55 6.37
C ALA A 128 -0.91 -12.66 5.79
N HIS A 129 -1.22 -11.87 4.76
CA HIS A 129 -2.50 -11.91 4.08
C HIS A 129 -2.37 -11.39 2.65
N ALA A 130 -2.93 -12.10 1.69
CA ALA A 130 -2.91 -11.76 0.25
C ALA A 130 -1.48 -11.58 -0.32
N GLY A 131 -0.48 -12.30 0.21
CA GLY A 131 0.93 -12.19 -0.18
C GLY A 131 1.66 -10.98 0.39
N LEU A 132 0.99 -10.18 1.21
CA LEU A 132 1.54 -9.04 1.94
C LEU A 132 1.78 -9.39 3.41
N LEU A 133 2.79 -8.78 4.00
CA LEU A 133 3.06 -8.79 5.43
C LEU A 133 2.60 -7.46 6.03
N TRP A 134 1.67 -7.56 6.96
CA TRP A 134 0.99 -6.43 7.58
C TRP A 134 1.46 -6.24 9.01
N ALA A 135 1.80 -5.02 9.38
CA ALA A 135 2.16 -4.63 10.73
C ALA A 135 1.04 -3.83 11.40
N TYR A 136 0.81 -4.10 12.68
CA TYR A 136 -0.03 -3.27 13.55
C TYR A 136 0.82 -2.67 14.66
N MET A 137 0.80 -1.35 14.78
CA MET A 137 1.70 -0.64 15.69
C MET A 137 0.97 0.09 16.84
N GLY A 138 -0.34 -0.14 16.95
CA GLY A 138 -1.21 0.49 17.96
C GLY A 138 -1.33 -0.29 19.25
N PRO A 139 -2.20 0.18 20.17
CA PRO A 139 -2.50 -0.53 21.41
C PRO A 139 -3.15 -1.89 21.17
N LEU A 140 -2.86 -2.84 22.01
CA LEU A 140 -3.48 -4.17 21.98
C LEU A 140 -4.79 -4.17 22.80
N PRO A 141 -5.78 -5.01 22.41
CA PRO A 141 -5.75 -5.95 21.29
C PRO A 141 -5.86 -5.25 19.92
N ALA A 142 -5.14 -5.78 18.95
CA ALA A 142 -5.22 -5.32 17.57
C ALA A 142 -6.65 -5.53 17.00
N PRO A 143 -7.12 -4.64 16.12
CA PRO A 143 -8.34 -4.89 15.35
C PRO A 143 -8.13 -6.04 14.36
N GLU A 144 -9.21 -6.50 13.73
CA GLU A 144 -9.08 -7.43 12.61
C GLU A 144 -8.36 -6.76 11.43
N LEU A 145 -7.50 -7.51 10.76
CA LEU A 145 -6.95 -7.09 9.47
C LEU A 145 -8.06 -7.21 8.42
N PRO A 146 -8.43 -6.12 7.72
CA PRO A 146 -9.55 -6.17 6.79
C PRO A 146 -9.36 -7.22 5.68
N ASP A 147 -10.33 -8.11 5.55
CA ASP A 147 -10.40 -9.13 4.49
C ASP A 147 -11.24 -8.59 3.33
N TRP A 148 -10.61 -7.81 2.43
CA TRP A 148 -11.28 -7.25 1.28
C TRP A 148 -11.61 -8.35 0.25
N GLU A 149 -12.83 -8.33 -0.30
CA GLU A 149 -13.29 -9.28 -1.31
C GLU A 149 -12.28 -9.53 -2.45
N PRO A 150 -11.59 -8.52 -3.01
CA PRO A 150 -10.60 -8.73 -4.07
C PRO A 150 -9.44 -9.66 -3.71
N PHE A 151 -9.09 -9.77 -2.43
CA PHE A 151 -8.06 -10.70 -1.98
C PHE A 151 -8.47 -12.18 -2.15
N SER A 152 -9.77 -12.45 -2.18
CA SER A 152 -10.34 -13.79 -2.39
C SER A 152 -10.61 -14.15 -3.85
N TRP A 153 -10.48 -13.20 -4.80
CA TRP A 153 -10.75 -13.45 -6.21
C TRP A 153 -9.88 -14.59 -6.76
N LYS A 154 -10.47 -15.42 -7.60
CA LYS A 154 -9.81 -16.57 -8.23
C LYS A 154 -9.43 -16.26 -9.67
N ASN A 155 -8.62 -17.14 -10.27
CA ASN A 155 -8.27 -17.09 -11.69
C ASN A 155 -7.64 -15.74 -12.09
N GLY A 156 -6.65 -15.30 -11.31
CA GLY A 156 -5.93 -14.06 -11.60
C GLY A 156 -4.46 -14.11 -11.23
N PHE A 157 -3.66 -13.49 -12.06
CA PHE A 157 -2.26 -13.21 -11.76
C PHE A 157 -2.18 -12.03 -10.80
N ARG A 158 -1.46 -12.20 -9.71
CA ARG A 158 -1.20 -11.18 -8.69
C ARG A 158 0.24 -10.80 -8.68
N GLN A 159 0.51 -9.53 -8.45
CA GLN A 159 1.85 -9.01 -8.18
C GLN A 159 1.79 -7.85 -7.21
N ILE A 160 2.88 -7.63 -6.50
CA ILE A 160 3.04 -6.52 -5.56
C ILE A 160 4.18 -5.64 -6.06
N VAL A 161 3.90 -4.35 -6.19
CA VAL A 161 4.87 -3.33 -6.62
C VAL A 161 5.06 -2.34 -5.49
N ILE A 162 6.30 -2.14 -5.07
CA ILE A 162 6.65 -1.20 -4.00
C ILE A 162 7.52 -0.10 -4.60
N SER A 163 7.16 1.16 -4.37
CA SER A 163 7.99 2.31 -4.74
C SER A 163 8.18 3.20 -3.51
N GLU A 164 9.42 3.59 -3.23
CA GLU A 164 9.72 4.57 -2.18
C GLU A 164 9.72 5.97 -2.78
N LEU A 165 8.96 6.88 -2.18
CA LEU A 165 8.74 8.22 -2.69
C LEU A 165 9.23 9.25 -1.68
N PRO A 166 10.07 10.24 -2.11
CA PRO A 166 10.58 11.29 -1.24
C PRO A 166 9.54 12.40 -1.02
N CYS A 167 8.37 12.04 -0.55
CA CYS A 167 7.30 12.97 -0.20
C CYS A 167 6.40 12.38 0.88
N ASN A 168 5.66 13.26 1.54
CA ASN A 168 4.74 12.91 2.62
C ASN A 168 3.55 12.08 2.12
N TRP A 169 3.15 11.11 2.89
CA TRP A 169 2.07 10.15 2.59
C TRP A 169 0.71 10.83 2.30
N LEU A 170 0.42 11.98 2.94
CA LEU A 170 -0.86 12.67 2.82
C LEU A 170 -1.08 13.22 1.41
N GLN A 171 -0.02 13.62 0.69
CA GLN A 171 -0.10 14.06 -0.71
C GLN A 171 -0.68 12.94 -1.59
N GLY A 172 -0.21 11.71 -1.40
CA GLY A 172 -0.74 10.54 -2.10
C GLY A 172 -2.17 10.19 -1.67
N GLN A 173 -2.51 10.35 -0.39
CA GLN A 173 -3.86 10.06 0.07
C GLN A 173 -4.88 11.11 -0.37
N GLU A 174 -4.51 12.38 -0.44
CA GLU A 174 -5.35 13.45 -0.98
C GLU A 174 -5.67 13.22 -2.47
N ASN A 175 -4.72 12.71 -3.25
CA ASN A 175 -4.96 12.31 -4.64
C ASN A 175 -6.05 11.24 -4.77
N SER A 176 -6.18 10.33 -3.80
CA SER A 176 -7.25 9.31 -3.79
C SER A 176 -8.67 9.90 -3.73
N MET A 177 -8.80 11.16 -3.33
CA MET A 177 -10.08 11.90 -3.25
C MET A 177 -10.22 12.95 -4.36
N ASP A 178 -9.33 12.95 -5.34
CA ASP A 178 -9.39 13.86 -6.48
C ASP A 178 -9.88 13.15 -7.76
N PRO A 179 -11.09 13.41 -8.25
CA PRO A 179 -11.56 12.84 -9.51
C PRO A 179 -11.00 13.55 -10.75
N ILE A 180 -10.50 14.80 -10.62
CA ILE A 180 -10.21 15.66 -11.77
C ILE A 180 -8.88 15.32 -12.43
N HIS A 181 -7.87 14.91 -11.65
CA HIS A 181 -6.54 14.59 -12.19
C HIS A 181 -6.58 13.46 -13.23
N PHE A 182 -7.59 12.56 -13.19
CA PHE A 182 -7.70 11.45 -14.14
C PHE A 182 -7.72 11.90 -15.61
N GLU A 183 -8.52 12.92 -15.93
CA GLU A 183 -8.61 13.42 -17.30
C GLU A 183 -7.43 14.34 -17.64
N TRP A 184 -6.95 15.12 -16.67
CA TRP A 184 -5.84 16.04 -16.94
C TRP A 184 -4.49 15.33 -16.99
N MET A 185 -4.15 14.55 -15.97
CA MET A 185 -2.86 13.88 -15.87
C MET A 185 -2.81 12.62 -16.73
N HIS A 186 -3.71 11.66 -16.49
CA HIS A 186 -3.63 10.35 -17.13
C HIS A 186 -4.09 10.36 -18.59
N ALA A 187 -5.00 11.26 -18.98
CA ALA A 187 -5.45 11.36 -20.35
C ALA A 187 -4.78 12.52 -21.11
N ASN A 188 -4.96 13.73 -20.69
CA ASN A 188 -4.54 14.92 -21.47
C ASN A 188 -3.03 15.12 -21.47
N TRP A 189 -2.38 15.02 -20.30
CA TRP A 189 -0.93 15.12 -20.20
C TRP A 189 -0.23 13.95 -20.95
N SER A 190 -0.72 12.73 -20.82
CA SER A 190 -0.20 11.59 -21.57
C SER A 190 -0.27 11.78 -23.09
N LYS A 191 -1.36 12.39 -23.62
CA LYS A 191 -1.43 12.80 -25.04
C LYS A 191 -0.31 13.76 -25.41
N ARG A 192 -0.07 14.76 -24.58
CA ARG A 192 1.00 15.75 -24.84
C ARG A 192 2.41 15.15 -24.74
N LEU A 193 2.64 14.22 -23.82
CA LEU A 193 3.91 13.49 -23.74
C LEU A 193 4.19 12.68 -25.03
N ARG A 194 3.16 12.17 -25.69
CA ARG A 194 3.28 11.51 -26.99
C ARG A 194 3.28 12.45 -28.21
N GLY A 195 3.30 13.77 -27.99
CA GLY A 195 3.29 14.77 -29.06
C GLY A 195 1.92 14.99 -29.74
N GLU A 196 0.86 14.41 -29.18
CA GLU A 196 -0.49 14.59 -29.72
C GLU A 196 -1.04 15.97 -29.40
N THR A 197 -1.61 16.66 -30.42
CA THR A 197 -2.14 18.03 -30.29
C THR A 197 -3.68 18.10 -30.40
N GLY A 198 -4.35 16.98 -30.40
CA GLY A 198 -5.81 16.89 -30.47
C GLY A 198 -6.53 17.59 -29.29
N PRO A 199 -7.85 17.65 -29.31
CA PRO A 199 -8.62 18.28 -28.25
C PRO A 199 -8.41 17.57 -26.93
N TYR A 200 -8.60 18.31 -25.83
CA TYR A 200 -8.62 17.72 -24.49
C TYR A 200 -9.76 16.72 -24.33
N GLY A 201 -9.59 15.79 -23.39
CA GLY A 201 -10.63 14.84 -23.05
C GLY A 201 -11.87 15.51 -22.45
N PRO A 202 -12.95 14.73 -22.24
CA PRO A 202 -14.24 15.26 -21.81
C PRO A 202 -14.12 15.97 -20.46
N LYS A 203 -14.82 17.09 -20.32
CA LYS A 203 -14.87 17.86 -19.07
C LYS A 203 -15.75 17.17 -18.04
N HIS A 204 -15.45 17.38 -16.78
CA HIS A 204 -16.34 17.03 -15.68
C HIS A 204 -17.51 18.02 -15.61
N LEU A 205 -18.73 17.48 -15.53
CA LEU A 205 -19.97 18.27 -15.38
C LEU A 205 -20.46 18.25 -13.93
N LYS A 206 -20.25 17.12 -13.24
CA LYS A 206 -20.70 16.92 -11.84
C LYS A 206 -19.75 16.00 -11.11
N ILE A 207 -19.47 16.31 -9.88
CA ILE A 207 -18.73 15.44 -8.95
C ILE A 207 -19.45 15.41 -7.61
N ASP A 208 -19.36 14.26 -6.93
CA ASP A 208 -19.94 14.04 -5.62
C ASP A 208 -19.01 13.17 -4.77
N PHE A 209 -19.17 13.25 -3.46
CA PHE A 209 -18.37 12.48 -2.50
C PHE A 209 -19.32 11.88 -1.48
N ARG A 210 -19.24 10.57 -1.28
CA ARG A 210 -20.09 9.83 -0.35
C ARG A 210 -19.26 9.10 0.67
N GLU A 211 -19.72 9.12 1.90
CA GLU A 211 -19.11 8.38 2.99
C GLU A 211 -19.71 6.97 3.05
N TYR A 212 -18.88 5.97 3.37
CA TYR A 212 -19.31 4.63 3.72
C TYR A 212 -18.44 4.09 4.87
N ASP A 213 -18.74 2.92 5.39
CA ASP A 213 -18.13 2.40 6.62
C ASP A 213 -16.61 2.38 6.59
N TYR A 214 -16.02 2.03 5.44
CA TYR A 214 -14.57 1.85 5.31
C TYR A 214 -13.86 2.98 4.57
N GLY A 215 -14.52 4.10 4.35
CA GLY A 215 -13.89 5.24 3.66
C GLY A 215 -14.86 6.18 2.98
N PHE A 216 -14.50 6.57 1.76
CA PHE A 216 -15.25 7.49 0.93
C PHE A 216 -15.29 6.98 -0.51
N THR A 217 -16.32 7.35 -1.26
CA THR A 217 -16.29 7.26 -2.71
C THR A 217 -16.29 8.66 -3.32
N TYR A 218 -15.66 8.82 -4.47
CA TYR A 218 -15.93 9.92 -5.34
C TYR A 218 -16.68 9.45 -6.58
N ASN A 219 -17.64 10.25 -7.00
CA ASN A 219 -18.55 9.97 -8.09
C ASN A 219 -18.48 11.12 -9.10
N ARG A 220 -18.60 10.83 -10.40
CA ARG A 220 -18.43 11.86 -11.42
C ARG A 220 -19.29 11.62 -12.67
N ILE A 221 -19.79 12.72 -13.25
CA ILE A 221 -20.38 12.78 -14.58
C ILE A 221 -19.49 13.65 -15.45
N ARG A 222 -19.22 13.21 -16.68
CA ARG A 222 -18.46 13.93 -17.68
C ARG A 222 -19.35 14.23 -18.89
N GLU A 223 -18.85 15.03 -19.84
CA GLU A 223 -19.58 15.37 -21.10
C GLU A 223 -19.98 14.13 -21.91
N ASP A 224 -19.24 13.02 -21.76
CA ASP A 224 -19.47 11.74 -22.46
C ASP A 224 -20.20 10.69 -21.60
N THR A 225 -20.71 11.05 -20.44
CA THR A 225 -21.42 10.16 -19.49
C THR A 225 -22.64 10.85 -18.91
N ASP A 226 -23.51 10.08 -18.26
CA ASP A 226 -24.72 10.57 -17.60
C ASP A 226 -24.91 9.98 -16.19
N GLU A 227 -26.09 10.22 -15.59
CA GLU A 227 -26.43 9.76 -14.25
C GLU A 227 -26.61 8.23 -14.12
N THR A 228 -26.69 7.51 -15.23
CA THR A 228 -26.77 6.03 -15.25
C THR A 228 -25.40 5.38 -15.26
N ASN A 229 -24.35 6.14 -15.56
CA ASN A 229 -22.99 5.62 -15.68
C ASN A 229 -22.47 5.11 -14.33
N PRO A 230 -21.80 3.95 -14.29
CA PRO A 230 -21.20 3.40 -13.04
C PRO A 230 -20.22 4.34 -12.34
N LEU A 231 -19.54 5.24 -13.06
CA LEU A 231 -18.70 6.27 -12.43
C LEU A 231 -19.52 7.26 -11.57
N TRP A 232 -20.83 7.39 -11.81
CA TRP A 232 -21.75 8.17 -11.00
C TRP A 232 -22.49 7.33 -9.97
N THR A 233 -23.02 6.16 -10.37
CA THR A 233 -23.87 5.34 -9.50
C THR A 233 -23.08 4.59 -8.42
N ILE A 234 -21.88 4.12 -8.76
CA ILE A 234 -20.97 3.38 -7.89
C ILE A 234 -19.82 4.28 -7.43
N GLY A 235 -19.03 4.82 -8.36
CA GLY A 235 -17.86 5.63 -8.07
C GLY A 235 -16.56 4.83 -7.91
N ARG A 236 -15.61 5.38 -7.15
CA ARG A 236 -14.35 4.75 -6.78
C ARG A 236 -14.11 4.87 -5.28
N ALA A 237 -13.58 3.81 -4.69
CA ALA A 237 -13.36 3.72 -3.26
C ALA A 237 -11.99 4.28 -2.84
N CYS A 238 -12.02 5.33 -2.03
CA CYS A 238 -10.92 5.75 -1.18
C CYS A 238 -11.05 5.03 0.16
N LEU A 239 -10.09 4.18 0.50
CA LEU A 239 -10.09 3.36 1.69
C LEU A 239 -9.39 4.07 2.85
N TRP A 240 -10.04 4.05 4.00
CA TRP A 240 -9.50 4.66 5.21
C TRP A 240 -8.47 3.78 5.90
N PRO A 241 -7.35 4.33 6.42
CA PRO A 241 -6.99 5.75 6.39
C PRO A 241 -6.12 6.14 5.18
N ASN A 242 -5.45 5.22 4.51
CA ASN A 242 -4.35 5.52 3.61
C ASN A 242 -4.26 4.60 2.39
N ALA A 243 -5.42 4.22 1.84
CA ALA A 243 -5.45 3.38 0.65
C ALA A 243 -6.52 3.80 -0.35
N MET A 244 -6.45 3.22 -1.53
CA MET A 244 -7.42 3.34 -2.61
C MET A 244 -7.61 1.98 -3.27
N PHE A 245 -8.82 1.69 -3.75
CA PHE A 245 -9.09 0.56 -4.62
C PHE A 245 -9.69 1.04 -5.95
N THR A 246 -9.04 0.70 -7.04
CA THR A 246 -9.41 1.20 -8.38
C THR A 246 -10.22 0.22 -9.20
N GLY A 247 -10.51 -0.97 -8.66
CA GLY A 247 -11.32 -2.02 -9.28
C GLY A 247 -10.54 -3.24 -9.77
N ASP A 248 -9.23 -3.16 -9.79
CA ASP A 248 -8.29 -4.23 -10.13
C ASP A 248 -7.02 -4.21 -9.27
N HIS A 249 -6.77 -3.10 -8.56
CA HIS A 249 -5.62 -3.00 -7.69
C HIS A 249 -5.88 -2.10 -6.48
N PHE A 250 -5.19 -2.44 -5.39
CA PHE A 250 -5.05 -1.59 -4.22
C PHE A 250 -3.78 -0.77 -4.33
N GLU A 251 -3.85 0.44 -3.82
CA GLU A 251 -2.71 1.32 -3.62
C GLU A 251 -2.69 1.80 -2.17
N TYR A 252 -1.67 1.41 -1.40
CA TYR A 252 -1.45 1.84 -0.02
C TYR A 252 -0.38 2.91 0.03
N ARG A 253 -0.62 4.00 0.76
CA ARG A 253 0.32 5.10 1.01
C ARG A 253 0.86 4.94 2.42
N VAL A 254 1.89 4.11 2.56
CA VAL A 254 2.45 3.75 3.87
C VAL A 254 3.54 4.74 4.25
N PRO A 255 3.38 5.53 5.32
CA PRO A 255 4.42 6.48 5.71
C PRO A 255 5.65 5.76 6.25
N ILE A 256 6.80 5.99 5.64
CA ILE A 256 8.12 5.57 6.16
C ILE A 256 8.49 6.49 7.33
N ASP A 257 8.36 7.79 7.11
CA ASP A 257 8.49 8.85 8.11
C ASP A 257 7.70 10.10 7.68
N ASP A 258 8.01 11.26 8.22
CA ASP A 258 7.32 12.52 7.90
C ASP A 258 7.53 12.98 6.45
N GLU A 259 8.62 12.57 5.82
CA GLU A 259 9.12 13.12 4.55
C GLU A 259 9.14 12.09 3.43
N THR A 260 8.98 10.81 3.76
CA THR A 260 9.04 9.70 2.80
C THR A 260 7.90 8.72 3.02
N MET A 261 7.41 8.14 1.94
CA MET A 261 6.40 7.08 1.99
C MET A 261 6.74 5.91 1.08
N MET A 262 6.15 4.76 1.37
CA MET A 262 6.04 3.61 0.46
C MET A 262 4.69 3.65 -0.25
N SER A 263 4.69 3.65 -1.58
CA SER A 263 3.53 3.23 -2.37
C SER A 263 3.57 1.72 -2.52
N VAL A 264 2.58 1.03 -1.97
CA VAL A 264 2.46 -0.43 -2.07
C VAL A 264 1.25 -0.74 -2.95
N GLY A 265 1.51 -1.16 -4.18
CA GLY A 265 0.49 -1.58 -5.14
C GLY A 265 0.30 -3.09 -5.10
N TRP A 266 -0.92 -3.55 -4.83
CA TRP A 266 -1.30 -4.96 -4.98
C TRP A 266 -2.22 -5.07 -6.18
N PHE A 267 -1.79 -5.80 -7.21
CA PHE A 267 -2.49 -5.91 -8.50
C PHE A 267 -3.11 -7.28 -8.69
N PHE A 268 -4.28 -7.30 -9.29
CA PHE A 268 -4.97 -8.49 -9.77
C PHE A 268 -5.26 -8.34 -11.26
N THR A 269 -4.82 -9.30 -12.06
CA THR A 269 -5.14 -9.37 -13.48
C THR A 269 -5.81 -10.71 -13.75
N ARG A 270 -7.10 -10.72 -14.11
CA ARG A 270 -7.83 -11.94 -14.44
C ARG A 270 -7.16 -12.64 -15.62
N VAL A 271 -6.95 -13.95 -15.48
CA VAL A 271 -6.42 -14.75 -16.57
C VAL A 271 -7.51 -15.01 -17.63
N PRO A 272 -7.14 -15.26 -18.90
CA PRO A 272 -8.09 -15.67 -19.93
C PRO A 272 -8.83 -16.94 -19.53
N ARG A 273 -10.07 -17.11 -20.04
CA ARG A 273 -10.92 -18.28 -19.80
C ARG A 273 -10.23 -19.60 -20.12
N ASP A 274 -9.44 -19.63 -21.18
CA ASP A 274 -8.71 -20.82 -21.63
C ASP A 274 -7.44 -21.11 -20.81
N ALA A 275 -7.08 -20.24 -19.85
CA ALA A 275 -6.06 -20.46 -18.84
C ALA A 275 -6.65 -20.91 -17.48
N GLU A 276 -7.98 -20.96 -17.34
CA GLU A 276 -8.63 -21.41 -16.10
C GLU A 276 -8.69 -22.93 -15.98
N PRO A 277 -8.61 -23.53 -14.76
CA PRO A 277 -8.37 -22.86 -13.47
C PRO A 277 -6.91 -22.45 -13.30
N TYR A 278 -6.68 -21.22 -12.80
CA TYR A 278 -5.34 -20.72 -12.52
C TYR A 278 -5.11 -20.58 -11.01
N VAL A 279 -4.00 -21.16 -10.55
CA VAL A 279 -3.55 -21.10 -9.14
C VAL A 279 -2.11 -20.58 -9.12
N GLN A 280 -1.93 -19.41 -8.53
CA GLN A 280 -0.62 -18.82 -8.34
C GLN A 280 0.02 -19.32 -7.05
N GLN A 281 1.23 -19.89 -7.12
CA GLN A 281 1.92 -20.48 -5.98
C GLN A 281 2.55 -19.43 -5.06
N SER A 282 3.10 -18.37 -5.64
CA SER A 282 3.73 -17.27 -4.92
C SER A 282 3.39 -15.95 -5.62
N ILE A 283 3.14 -14.89 -4.86
CA ILE A 283 2.88 -13.56 -5.41
C ILE A 283 4.21 -12.82 -5.49
N PRO A 284 4.71 -12.53 -6.71
CA PRO A 284 5.98 -11.84 -6.86
C PRO A 284 5.91 -10.42 -6.33
N VAL A 285 7.00 -10.00 -5.71
CA VAL A 285 7.21 -8.64 -5.20
C VAL A 285 8.39 -8.03 -5.94
N TRP A 286 8.24 -6.80 -6.39
CA TRP A 286 9.33 -6.06 -7.00
C TRP A 286 9.28 -4.57 -6.69
N PHE A 287 10.43 -3.89 -6.83
CA PHE A 287 10.56 -2.46 -6.51
C PHE A 287 10.49 -1.65 -7.80
N GLY A 288 9.39 -0.88 -7.94
CA GLY A 288 9.15 -0.03 -9.10
C GLY A 288 9.99 1.24 -9.02
N PRO A 289 10.84 1.53 -10.04
CA PRO A 289 11.59 2.78 -10.08
C PRO A 289 10.66 3.96 -10.37
N ILE A 290 11.04 5.14 -9.88
CA ILE A 290 10.34 6.41 -10.17
C ILE A 290 11.05 7.23 -11.25
N LYS A 291 12.32 6.91 -11.50
CA LYS A 291 13.16 7.51 -12.53
C LYS A 291 13.89 6.42 -13.31
N ASP A 292 14.17 6.72 -14.56
CA ASP A 292 14.98 5.85 -15.43
C ASP A 292 16.48 5.95 -15.11
N GLU A 293 17.30 5.18 -15.84
CA GLU A 293 18.76 5.15 -15.68
C GLU A 293 19.43 6.50 -15.96
N ARG A 294 18.78 7.41 -16.68
CA ARG A 294 19.25 8.77 -16.98
C ARG A 294 18.84 9.78 -15.93
N GLY A 295 18.02 9.36 -14.94
CA GLY A 295 17.46 10.23 -13.90
C GLY A 295 16.21 10.98 -14.34
N GLU A 296 15.63 10.65 -15.50
CA GLU A 296 14.38 11.23 -15.98
C GLU A 296 13.16 10.55 -15.35
N TRP A 297 12.08 11.29 -15.21
CA TRP A 297 10.84 10.75 -14.64
C TRP A 297 10.22 9.70 -15.55
N ILE A 298 9.88 8.54 -14.99
CA ILE A 298 9.08 7.54 -15.67
C ILE A 298 7.63 8.03 -15.65
N THR A 299 7.04 8.19 -16.84
CA THR A 299 5.67 8.69 -17.03
C THR A 299 4.80 7.77 -17.88
N SER A 300 5.32 6.60 -18.23
CA SER A 300 4.62 5.61 -19.07
C SER A 300 3.48 4.89 -18.37
N HIS A 301 3.45 4.87 -17.03
CA HIS A 301 2.39 4.26 -16.23
C HIS A 301 1.65 5.31 -15.38
N VAL A 302 0.34 5.11 -15.17
CA VAL A 302 -0.52 6.05 -14.43
C VAL A 302 0.00 6.34 -13.03
N MET A 303 0.43 5.32 -12.27
CA MET A 303 0.98 5.50 -10.93
C MET A 303 2.26 6.35 -10.92
N ASN A 304 3.14 6.16 -11.90
CA ASN A 304 4.35 6.98 -12.00
C ASN A 304 4.03 8.45 -12.30
N GLN A 305 2.97 8.72 -13.07
CA GLN A 305 2.48 10.08 -13.30
C GLN A 305 1.99 10.72 -11.98
N ASP A 306 1.27 9.95 -11.17
CA ASP A 306 0.85 10.37 -9.83
C ASP A 306 2.07 10.68 -8.94
N PHE A 307 3.09 9.84 -8.96
CA PHE A 307 4.33 10.06 -8.20
C PHE A 307 5.01 11.38 -8.56
N VAL A 308 5.05 11.72 -9.86
CA VAL A 308 5.57 13.03 -10.31
C VAL A 308 4.80 14.18 -9.68
N ALA A 309 3.47 14.10 -9.64
CA ALA A 309 2.64 15.15 -9.05
C ALA A 309 2.82 15.23 -7.53
N TRP A 310 2.83 14.09 -6.83
CA TRP A 310 2.97 14.09 -5.37
C TRP A 310 4.34 14.62 -4.93
N ILE A 311 5.41 14.16 -5.56
CA ILE A 311 6.78 14.62 -5.27
C ILE A 311 6.95 16.08 -5.67
N GLY A 312 6.31 16.51 -6.78
CA GLY A 312 6.33 17.90 -7.25
C GLY A 312 5.72 18.93 -6.30
N GLN A 313 4.89 18.51 -5.34
CA GLN A 313 4.35 19.36 -4.27
C GLN A 313 5.38 19.65 -3.15
N GLY A 314 6.60 19.12 -3.25
CA GLY A 314 7.64 19.18 -2.22
C GLY A 314 7.56 18.03 -1.23
N THR A 315 8.54 17.97 -0.33
CA THR A 315 8.68 16.89 0.65
C THR A 315 7.45 16.78 1.57
N ILE A 316 6.99 17.91 2.10
CA ILE A 316 5.71 18.07 2.78
C ILE A 316 5.01 19.26 2.14
N SER A 317 3.87 19.03 1.52
CA SER A 317 3.11 20.10 0.86
C SER A 317 2.71 21.20 1.85
N ASP A 318 2.99 22.45 1.49
CA ASP A 318 2.58 23.62 2.28
C ASP A 318 1.12 23.97 2.01
N ARG A 319 0.23 23.34 2.75
CA ARG A 319 -1.22 23.53 2.64
C ARG A 319 -1.73 24.88 3.15
N THR A 320 -0.82 25.74 3.65
CA THR A 320 -1.16 27.13 3.99
C THR A 320 -1.20 28.02 2.75
N GLN A 321 -0.62 27.58 1.64
CA GLN A 321 -0.55 28.30 0.37
C GLN A 321 -1.53 27.80 -0.69
N GLU A 322 -2.27 26.71 -0.41
CA GLU A 322 -3.19 26.11 -1.39
C GLU A 322 -4.49 26.93 -1.55
N HIS A 323 -5.08 26.84 -2.74
CA HIS A 323 -6.37 27.45 -3.06
C HIS A 323 -7.34 26.39 -3.54
N LEU A 324 -8.12 25.84 -2.61
CA LEU A 324 -9.07 24.77 -2.91
C LEU A 324 -10.30 25.29 -3.65
N GLY A 325 -10.69 24.58 -4.70
CA GLY A 325 -11.89 24.83 -5.49
C GLY A 325 -13.07 23.92 -5.12
N LEU A 326 -14.09 23.94 -5.96
CA LEU A 326 -15.28 23.08 -5.79
C LEU A 326 -14.94 21.60 -5.97
N SER A 327 -13.95 21.27 -6.79
CA SER A 327 -13.46 19.92 -7.02
C SER A 327 -12.82 19.28 -5.79
N ASP A 328 -12.32 20.11 -4.87
CA ASP A 328 -11.54 19.68 -3.71
C ASP A 328 -12.39 19.43 -2.45
N LYS A 329 -13.71 19.40 -2.59
CA LYS A 329 -14.62 19.12 -1.46
C LYS A 329 -14.30 17.81 -0.76
N GLY A 330 -13.88 16.78 -1.53
CA GLY A 330 -13.48 15.49 -1.01
C GLY A 330 -12.25 15.57 -0.12
N ILE A 331 -11.25 16.36 -0.50
CA ILE A 331 -10.04 16.62 0.30
C ILE A 331 -10.43 17.27 1.62
N GLY A 332 -11.32 18.26 1.58
CA GLY A 332 -11.84 18.89 2.80
C GLY A 332 -12.62 17.92 3.72
N LEU A 333 -13.40 16.99 3.15
CA LEU A 333 -14.09 15.94 3.91
C LEU A 333 -13.10 15.01 4.59
N MET A 334 -12.11 14.52 3.87
CA MET A 334 -11.07 13.62 4.36
C MET A 334 -10.26 14.25 5.51
N ARG A 335 -9.80 15.49 5.33
CA ARG A 335 -9.05 16.22 6.38
C ARG A 335 -9.88 16.39 7.67
N ARG A 336 -11.15 16.71 7.55
CA ARG A 336 -12.06 16.79 8.72
C ARG A 336 -12.24 15.44 9.39
N GLN A 337 -12.31 14.36 8.63
CA GLN A 337 -12.38 13.01 9.19
C GLN A 337 -11.13 12.65 9.97
N PHE A 338 -9.93 12.95 9.44
CA PHE A 338 -8.69 12.74 10.19
C PHE A 338 -8.68 13.49 11.53
N LEU A 339 -9.10 14.74 11.54
CA LEU A 339 -9.16 15.52 12.78
C LEU A 339 -10.15 14.93 13.78
N ARG A 340 -11.33 14.51 13.33
CA ARG A 340 -12.32 13.81 14.17
C ARG A 340 -11.77 12.51 14.74
N ASP A 341 -11.10 11.71 13.93
CA ASP A 341 -10.55 10.43 14.37
C ASP A 341 -9.39 10.62 15.36
N MET A 342 -8.58 11.66 15.22
CA MET A 342 -7.59 12.04 16.23
C MET A 342 -8.24 12.39 17.58
N GLU A 343 -9.39 13.07 17.57
CA GLU A 343 -10.17 13.38 18.77
C GLU A 343 -10.75 12.11 19.39
N ARG A 344 -11.30 11.19 18.58
CA ARG A 344 -11.84 9.91 19.04
C ARG A 344 -10.81 9.06 19.77
N ILE A 345 -9.61 8.88 19.18
CA ILE A 345 -8.58 8.08 19.84
C ILE A 345 -8.07 8.69 21.14
N GLN A 346 -8.15 10.02 21.33
CA GLN A 346 -7.86 10.68 22.61
C GLN A 346 -8.92 10.38 23.68
N GLN A 347 -10.13 9.96 23.26
CA GLN A 347 -11.24 9.55 24.12
C GLN A 347 -11.33 8.03 24.28
N ASP A 348 -10.27 7.29 23.86
CA ASP A 348 -10.22 5.83 23.81
C ASP A 348 -11.33 5.19 22.94
N GLU A 349 -11.82 5.93 21.94
CA GLU A 349 -12.78 5.42 20.96
C GLU A 349 -12.05 4.92 19.70
N ASP A 350 -12.63 3.90 19.05
CA ASP A 350 -12.13 3.42 17.76
C ASP A 350 -12.36 4.49 16.68
N PRO A 351 -11.33 4.81 15.87
CA PRO A 351 -11.51 5.69 14.72
C PRO A 351 -12.28 4.97 13.61
N LYS A 352 -12.59 5.71 12.51
CA LYS A 352 -13.31 5.17 11.34
C LYS A 352 -12.65 3.89 10.80
N ALA A 353 -13.46 2.95 10.28
CA ALA A 353 -13.06 1.72 9.59
C ALA A 353 -12.33 0.68 10.45
N ILE A 354 -12.33 0.79 11.77
CA ILE A 354 -11.82 -0.26 12.65
C ILE A 354 -12.83 -1.42 12.71
N ILE A 355 -12.36 -2.63 12.47
CA ILE A 355 -13.17 -3.86 12.54
C ILE A 355 -12.79 -4.62 13.80
N ARG A 356 -13.75 -4.80 14.73
CA ARG A 356 -13.54 -5.58 15.95
C ARG A 356 -14.25 -6.93 15.91
N ASP A 357 -15.33 -7.03 15.15
CA ASP A 357 -16.10 -8.27 15.02
C ASP A 357 -15.58 -9.12 13.84
N PRO A 358 -14.99 -10.28 14.10
CA PRO A 358 -14.50 -11.17 13.02
C PRO A 358 -15.65 -11.74 12.17
N ALA A 359 -16.89 -11.66 12.61
CA ALA A 359 -18.04 -12.16 11.86
C ALA A 359 -18.31 -11.32 10.60
N ILE A 360 -18.04 -10.02 10.65
CA ILE A 360 -18.20 -9.10 9.50
C ILE A 360 -16.94 -9.00 8.64
N ASN A 361 -15.81 -9.53 9.09
CA ASN A 361 -14.53 -9.46 8.38
C ASN A 361 -14.36 -10.65 7.43
N LYS A 362 -15.22 -10.75 6.42
CA LYS A 362 -15.20 -11.88 5.45
C LYS A 362 -15.52 -11.37 4.06
N ALA A 363 -14.51 -11.35 3.19
CA ALA A 363 -14.63 -10.91 1.80
C ALA A 363 -15.48 -9.63 1.68
N ILE A 364 -15.06 -8.57 2.38
CA ILE A 364 -15.78 -7.32 2.47
C ILE A 364 -15.86 -6.67 1.08
N PRO A 365 -17.06 -6.46 0.51
CA PRO A 365 -17.20 -5.85 -0.81
C PRO A 365 -16.86 -4.36 -0.77
N LEU A 366 -16.29 -3.87 -1.86
CA LEU A 366 -15.91 -2.46 -2.00
C LEU A 366 -16.77 -1.76 -3.04
N PRO A 367 -17.25 -0.52 -2.78
CA PRO A 367 -18.09 0.24 -3.70
C PRO A 367 -17.23 0.83 -4.84
N THR A 368 -16.87 -0.02 -5.79
CA THR A 368 -16.10 0.40 -6.97
C THR A 368 -16.44 -0.47 -8.17
N ILE A 369 -16.16 0.03 -9.38
CA ILE A 369 -16.34 -0.72 -10.61
C ILE A 369 -15.22 -1.76 -10.70
N HIS A 370 -15.58 -3.03 -10.80
CA HIS A 370 -14.63 -4.13 -10.99
C HIS A 370 -14.08 -4.12 -12.41
N ARG A 371 -12.85 -3.70 -12.58
CA ARG A 371 -12.21 -3.63 -13.90
C ARG A 371 -11.79 -4.98 -14.44
N ASP A 372 -11.52 -5.94 -13.57
CA ASP A 372 -11.20 -7.31 -13.93
C ASP A 372 -12.36 -8.00 -14.67
N ALA A 373 -13.60 -7.61 -14.35
CA ALA A 373 -14.79 -8.15 -15.00
C ALA A 373 -14.86 -7.86 -16.51
N VAL A 374 -14.13 -6.87 -17.02
CA VAL A 374 -14.05 -6.57 -18.46
C VAL A 374 -13.50 -7.73 -19.27
N MET A 375 -12.67 -8.59 -18.67
CA MET A 375 -12.09 -9.77 -19.32
C MET A 375 -12.79 -11.07 -18.97
N GLU A 376 -13.85 -11.02 -18.18
CA GLU A 376 -14.53 -12.22 -17.73
C GLU A 376 -15.09 -13.01 -18.92
N GLY A 377 -14.69 -14.26 -19.02
CA GLY A 377 -15.12 -15.16 -20.09
C GLY A 377 -14.41 -15.00 -21.44
N MET A 378 -13.51 -14.02 -21.60
CA MET A 378 -12.70 -13.85 -22.81
C MET A 378 -11.54 -14.84 -22.88
N THR A 379 -11.23 -15.33 -24.09
CA THR A 379 -10.02 -16.11 -24.38
C THR A 379 -8.80 -15.21 -24.55
N ALA A 380 -7.58 -15.78 -24.51
CA ALA A 380 -6.36 -15.04 -24.78
C ALA A 380 -6.39 -14.36 -26.15
N GLU A 381 -6.88 -15.05 -27.20
CA GLU A 381 -7.01 -14.51 -28.54
C GLU A 381 -8.00 -13.33 -28.60
N GLU A 382 -9.15 -13.43 -27.92
CA GLU A 382 -10.13 -12.35 -27.83
C GLU A 382 -9.58 -11.12 -27.10
N ILE A 383 -8.83 -11.32 -26.02
CA ILE A 383 -8.15 -10.25 -25.28
C ILE A 383 -7.10 -9.55 -26.14
N GLU A 384 -6.30 -10.33 -26.88
CA GLU A 384 -5.25 -9.82 -27.77
C GLU A 384 -5.86 -9.09 -28.98
N ALA A 385 -6.89 -9.66 -29.63
CA ALA A 385 -7.58 -9.08 -30.76
C ALA A 385 -8.44 -7.85 -30.39
N GLY A 386 -9.05 -7.85 -29.23
CA GLY A 386 -9.90 -6.75 -28.73
C GLY A 386 -9.15 -5.46 -28.45
N GLY A 387 -7.82 -5.45 -28.65
CA GLY A 387 -6.99 -4.27 -28.45
C GLY A 387 -7.22 -3.66 -27.07
N ALA A 388 -7.37 -4.51 -26.05
CA ALA A 388 -7.56 -4.07 -24.68
C ALA A 388 -6.35 -3.22 -24.25
N LEU A 389 -6.26 -2.02 -24.84
CA LEU A 389 -5.20 -1.02 -24.68
C LEU A 389 -4.97 -0.71 -23.18
N HIS A 390 -6.04 -0.75 -22.38
CA HIS A 390 -5.87 -0.58 -20.94
C HIS A 390 -5.27 -1.80 -20.26
N LEU A 391 -5.41 -3.01 -20.80
CA LEU A 391 -4.74 -4.18 -20.23
C LEU A 391 -3.23 -4.10 -20.43
N LYS A 392 -2.78 -3.66 -21.61
CA LYS A 392 -1.35 -3.41 -21.85
C LYS A 392 -0.78 -2.40 -20.86
N ARG A 393 -1.54 -1.37 -20.46
CA ARG A 393 -1.13 -0.37 -19.47
C ARG A 393 -0.97 -0.92 -18.05
N PHE A 394 -1.72 -1.96 -17.69
CA PHE A 394 -1.66 -2.56 -16.35
C PHE A 394 -0.83 -3.84 -16.30
N ILE A 395 -0.62 -4.48 -17.44
CA ILE A 395 0.12 -5.74 -17.53
C ILE A 395 1.64 -5.50 -17.47
N PHE A 396 2.13 -4.49 -18.17
CA PHE A 396 3.58 -4.23 -18.29
C PHE A 396 3.93 -2.87 -17.70
N GLN A 397 4.65 -2.88 -16.58
CA GLN A 397 5.16 -1.68 -15.94
C GLN A 397 6.66 -1.52 -16.23
N TYR A 398 7.11 -0.28 -16.41
CA TYR A 398 8.52 0.03 -16.54
C TYR A 398 9.28 -0.49 -15.31
N GLY A 399 10.43 -1.16 -15.56
CA GLY A 399 11.25 -1.73 -14.50
C GLY A 399 10.75 -3.06 -13.93
N GLN A 400 9.67 -3.62 -14.47
CA GLN A 400 9.21 -4.96 -14.06
C GLN A 400 10.33 -5.98 -14.34
N PRO A 401 10.75 -6.80 -13.36
CA PRO A 401 11.80 -7.80 -13.55
C PRO A 401 11.40 -8.85 -14.58
N ALA A 402 12.35 -9.28 -15.40
CA ALA A 402 12.10 -10.22 -16.50
C ALA A 402 11.40 -11.52 -16.07
N HIS A 403 11.71 -12.03 -14.87
CA HIS A 403 11.06 -13.24 -14.33
C HIS A 403 9.58 -12.99 -13.97
N VAL A 404 9.23 -11.80 -13.44
CA VAL A 404 7.83 -11.42 -13.14
C VAL A 404 7.05 -11.22 -14.43
N LEU A 405 7.64 -10.54 -15.41
CA LEU A 405 7.05 -10.36 -16.74
C LEU A 405 6.76 -11.72 -17.38
N LYS A 406 7.72 -12.66 -17.32
CA LYS A 406 7.53 -14.01 -17.85
C LYS A 406 6.39 -14.75 -17.15
N MET A 407 6.32 -14.71 -15.81
CA MET A 407 5.22 -15.31 -15.04
C MET A 407 3.85 -14.74 -15.48
N GLN A 408 3.79 -13.43 -15.70
CA GLN A 408 2.57 -12.75 -16.14
C GLN A 408 2.19 -13.14 -17.57
N GLN A 409 3.14 -13.16 -18.50
CA GLN A 409 2.92 -13.58 -19.89
C GLN A 409 2.41 -15.03 -19.96
N GLU A 410 3.00 -15.93 -19.18
CA GLU A 410 2.56 -17.33 -19.09
C GLU A 410 1.12 -17.43 -18.55
N ALA A 411 0.81 -16.70 -17.45
CA ALA A 411 -0.53 -16.67 -16.88
C ALA A 411 -1.58 -16.14 -17.86
N MET A 412 -1.22 -15.08 -18.60
CA MET A 412 -2.10 -14.43 -19.58
C MET A 412 -2.08 -15.09 -20.95
N ARG A 413 -1.25 -16.10 -21.19
CA ARG A 413 -1.02 -16.72 -22.49
C ARG A 413 -0.64 -15.74 -23.61
N ILE A 414 0.06 -14.66 -23.25
CA ILE A 414 0.53 -13.64 -24.19
C ILE A 414 1.87 -14.08 -24.77
N SER A 415 2.09 -13.83 -26.08
CA SER A 415 3.37 -14.10 -26.74
C SER A 415 4.54 -13.39 -26.03
N GLN A 416 5.68 -14.09 -25.88
CA GLN A 416 6.90 -13.54 -25.29
C GLN A 416 7.49 -12.37 -26.08
N ASP A 417 7.14 -12.25 -27.36
CA ASP A 417 7.56 -11.14 -28.23
C ASP A 417 6.78 -9.84 -27.95
N ASN A 418 5.67 -9.92 -27.19
CA ASN A 418 4.88 -8.76 -26.81
C ASN A 418 5.50 -8.08 -25.58
N LYS A 419 6.39 -7.11 -25.82
CA LYS A 419 7.08 -6.37 -24.75
C LYS A 419 6.23 -5.27 -24.09
N GLY A 420 4.99 -5.09 -24.50
CA GLY A 420 4.10 -4.09 -23.93
C GLY A 420 4.63 -2.65 -24.09
N TYR A 421 4.42 -1.83 -23.04
CA TYR A 421 4.77 -0.40 -23.02
C TYR A 421 6.25 -0.09 -22.72
N VAL A 422 7.11 -1.09 -22.64
CA VAL A 422 8.51 -0.88 -22.24
C VAL A 422 9.29 -0.08 -23.31
N ASP A 423 8.80 -0.05 -24.53
CA ASP A 423 9.46 0.60 -25.68
C ASP A 423 8.68 1.81 -26.23
N ALA A 424 7.73 2.40 -25.49
CA ALA A 424 6.94 3.56 -25.94
C ALA A 424 7.33 4.85 -25.20
#